data_d95a391ef8b8481ab9cdb313d54fa23f
#
_entry.id   d95a391ef8b8481ab9cdb313d54fa23f
#
_cell.length_a   1.000
_cell.length_b   1.000
_cell.length_c   1.000
_cell.angle_alpha   90.00
_cell.angle_beta   90.00
_cell.angle_gamma   90.00
#
_symmetry.space_group_name_H-M   'P 1'
#
loop_
_entity.id
_entity.type
_entity.pdbx_description
1 polymer ?
#
loop_
_entity_poly.entity_id
_entity_poly.type
_entity_poly.pdbx_seq_one_letter_code
_entity_poly.pdbx_strand_id
1 'polypeptide(L)'
;WRQIAVDQGEAVPADPRAFAGIAMMGGPMSATDPLPWIAPLSQLLREAVGRGIPVLGHCLGGQLLAQAFGARVARTEVPEIGWIDVDAPDRAASSAWFGGRERFTIFQWHYEVFELPPGATRVLTNAFNREQAFTIGDRHLGLQCHVEMTPELVEAWCAGELGEAANAGIAAHQPHTEILRELAVRVAALHAVADDIYARWAGGLAR
;
A
#
# COMPACT_ATOMS: atom_id res chain seq x y z
N TRP A 1 19.20 0.16 5.61
CA TRP A 1 18.29 -0.65 4.77
C TRP A 1 19.03 -1.29 3.60
N ARG A 2 18.48 -2.38 3.08
CA ARG A 2 18.94 -3.05 1.86
C ARG A 2 17.75 -3.16 0.90
N GLN A 3 17.91 -2.74 -0.35
CA GLN A 3 16.96 -2.98 -1.42
C GLN A 3 17.19 -4.36 -2.03
N ILE A 4 16.11 -5.04 -2.41
CA ILE A 4 16.11 -6.32 -3.13
C ILE A 4 15.15 -6.16 -4.29
N ALA A 5 15.68 -6.06 -5.51
CA ALA A 5 14.92 -5.82 -6.73
C ALA A 5 14.47 -7.17 -7.34
N VAL A 6 13.45 -7.78 -6.73
CA VAL A 6 12.92 -9.09 -7.15
C VAL A 6 12.33 -9.06 -8.57
N ASP A 7 11.81 -7.92 -8.99
CA ASP A 7 11.32 -7.65 -10.34
C ASP A 7 12.44 -7.63 -11.39
N GLN A 8 13.69 -7.36 -10.96
CA GLN A 8 14.88 -7.38 -11.79
C GLN A 8 15.67 -8.69 -11.70
N GLY A 9 15.11 -9.71 -11.04
CA GLY A 9 15.68 -11.04 -10.94
C GLY A 9 16.56 -11.27 -9.72
N GLU A 10 16.62 -10.34 -8.75
CA GLU A 10 17.24 -10.65 -7.47
C GLU A 10 16.42 -11.71 -6.72
N ALA A 11 17.13 -12.65 -6.08
CA ALA A 11 16.48 -13.72 -5.34
C ALA A 11 15.77 -13.20 -4.09
N VAL A 12 14.54 -13.65 -3.86
CA VAL A 12 13.85 -13.44 -2.60
C VAL A 12 14.65 -14.11 -1.48
N PRO A 13 14.95 -13.41 -0.37
CA PRO A 13 15.65 -14.01 0.77
C PRO A 13 14.88 -15.20 1.34
N ALA A 14 15.60 -16.27 1.67
CA ALA A 14 14.98 -17.47 2.22
C ALA A 14 14.64 -17.35 3.71
N ASP A 15 15.31 -16.45 4.45
CA ASP A 15 15.17 -16.34 5.90
C ASP A 15 14.84 -14.90 6.33
N PRO A 16 13.64 -14.65 6.86
CA PRO A 16 13.25 -13.31 7.32
C PRO A 16 14.04 -12.84 8.55
N ARG A 17 14.69 -13.73 9.31
CA ARG A 17 15.48 -13.37 10.51
C ARG A 17 16.70 -12.51 10.18
N ALA A 18 17.10 -12.44 8.92
CA ALA A 18 18.17 -11.56 8.46
C ALA A 18 17.76 -10.06 8.47
N PHE A 19 16.48 -9.76 8.74
CA PHE A 19 15.92 -8.41 8.66
C PHE A 19 15.19 -8.02 9.95
N ALA A 20 15.33 -6.77 10.35
CA ALA A 20 14.56 -6.19 11.45
C ALA A 20 13.09 -5.94 11.07
N GLY A 21 12.81 -5.77 9.78
CA GLY A 21 11.48 -5.62 9.19
C GLY A 21 11.54 -5.69 7.67
N ILE A 22 10.40 -5.81 7.01
CA ILE A 22 10.26 -5.91 5.56
C ILE A 22 9.28 -4.84 5.09
N ALA A 23 9.72 -3.96 4.18
CA ALA A 23 8.85 -3.03 3.47
C ALA A 23 8.79 -3.42 1.99
N MET A 24 7.57 -3.46 1.45
CA MET A 24 7.32 -3.76 0.04
C MET A 24 6.66 -2.55 -0.62
N MET A 25 7.19 -2.18 -1.77
CA MET A 25 6.71 -1.04 -2.54
C MET A 25 5.67 -1.45 -3.59
N GLY A 26 5.06 -0.47 -4.24
CA GLY A 26 4.22 -0.64 -5.40
C GLY A 26 5.00 -1.10 -6.64
N GLY A 27 4.26 -1.50 -7.67
CA GLY A 27 4.83 -1.91 -8.95
C GLY A 27 3.74 -2.07 -10.01
N PRO A 28 4.11 -2.12 -11.30
CA PRO A 28 3.15 -2.18 -12.41
C PRO A 28 2.57 -3.59 -12.66
N MET A 29 3.11 -4.63 -12.01
CA MET A 29 2.67 -6.01 -12.18
C MET A 29 1.44 -6.30 -11.30
N SER A 30 0.68 -7.35 -11.64
CA SER A 30 -0.36 -7.91 -10.78
C SER A 30 0.24 -8.85 -9.72
N ALA A 31 -0.33 -8.83 -8.53
CA ALA A 31 -0.03 -9.85 -7.51
C ALA A 31 -0.42 -11.28 -7.96
N THR A 32 -1.26 -11.39 -9.00
CA THR A 32 -1.72 -12.67 -9.57
C THR A 32 -0.93 -13.10 -10.81
N ASP A 33 0.05 -12.33 -11.25
CA ASP A 33 0.89 -12.70 -12.38
C ASP A 33 1.72 -13.96 -12.08
N PRO A 34 2.03 -14.80 -13.08
CA PRO A 34 2.82 -16.01 -12.89
C PRO A 34 4.33 -15.71 -12.78
N LEU A 35 4.68 -14.75 -11.90
CA LEU A 35 6.06 -14.34 -11.70
C LEU A 35 6.77 -15.26 -10.69
N PRO A 36 8.00 -15.69 -10.98
CA PRO A 36 8.68 -16.73 -10.20
C PRO A 36 9.02 -16.33 -8.77
N TRP A 37 9.07 -15.03 -8.47
CA TRP A 37 9.38 -14.50 -7.14
C TRP A 37 8.15 -14.37 -6.21
N ILE A 38 6.91 -14.42 -6.74
CA ILE A 38 5.69 -14.22 -5.92
C ILE A 38 5.52 -15.33 -4.89
N ALA A 39 5.68 -16.59 -5.28
CA ALA A 39 5.53 -17.71 -4.35
C ALA A 39 6.61 -17.74 -3.24
N PRO A 40 7.90 -17.57 -3.54
CA PRO A 40 8.93 -17.39 -2.51
C PRO A 40 8.69 -16.18 -1.59
N LEU A 41 8.25 -15.03 -2.14
CA LEU A 41 7.92 -13.85 -1.34
C LEU A 41 6.75 -14.12 -0.40
N SER A 42 5.69 -14.76 -0.87
CA SER A 42 4.55 -15.14 -0.03
C SER A 42 4.96 -16.04 1.13
N GLN A 43 5.91 -16.96 0.91
CA GLN A 43 6.47 -17.79 1.99
C GLN A 43 7.25 -16.93 2.99
N LEU A 44 8.15 -16.06 2.52
CA LEU A 44 8.92 -15.16 3.37
C LEU A 44 8.01 -14.28 4.24
N LEU A 45 6.92 -13.75 3.67
CA LEU A 45 5.95 -12.91 4.39
C LEU A 45 5.23 -13.68 5.48
N ARG A 46 4.75 -14.89 5.20
CA ARG A 46 4.12 -15.74 6.22
C ARG A 46 5.06 -16.07 7.37
N GLU A 47 6.32 -16.35 7.06
CA GLU A 47 7.33 -16.62 8.09
C GLU A 47 7.68 -15.36 8.89
N ALA A 48 7.81 -14.20 8.23
CA ALA A 48 8.06 -12.93 8.89
C ALA A 48 6.94 -12.57 9.88
N VAL A 49 5.69 -12.63 9.43
CA VAL A 49 4.51 -12.37 10.26
C VAL A 49 4.43 -13.36 11.41
N GLY A 50 4.62 -14.67 11.17
CA GLY A 50 4.59 -15.71 12.20
C GLY A 50 5.69 -15.53 13.26
N ARG A 51 6.76 -14.81 12.95
CA ARG A 51 7.86 -14.46 13.87
C ARG A 51 7.73 -13.07 14.48
N GLY A 52 6.70 -12.31 14.14
CA GLY A 52 6.51 -10.93 14.61
C GLY A 52 7.51 -9.93 14.01
N ILE A 53 8.16 -10.27 12.89
CA ILE A 53 9.01 -9.33 12.13
C ILE A 53 8.09 -8.38 11.39
N PRO A 54 8.14 -7.05 11.64
CA PRO A 54 7.21 -6.09 11.07
C PRO A 54 7.21 -6.08 9.54
N VAL A 55 6.02 -6.13 8.94
CA VAL A 55 5.84 -6.06 7.48
C VAL A 55 4.99 -4.86 7.13
N LEU A 56 5.41 -4.09 6.13
CA LEU A 56 4.69 -2.97 5.57
C LEU A 56 4.59 -3.16 4.05
N GLY A 57 3.39 -3.07 3.49
CA GLY A 57 3.16 -3.17 2.05
C GLY A 57 2.41 -1.96 1.51
N HIS A 58 2.90 -1.38 0.40
CA HIS A 58 2.26 -0.29 -0.33
C HIS A 58 1.75 -0.82 -1.67
N CYS A 59 0.50 -0.56 -2.01
CA CYS A 59 -0.17 -0.92 -3.25
C CYS A 59 0.06 -2.42 -3.60
N LEU A 60 0.85 -2.75 -4.63
CA LEU A 60 1.24 -4.14 -4.93
C LEU A 60 1.79 -4.87 -3.70
N GLY A 61 2.61 -4.20 -2.87
CA GLY A 61 3.13 -4.80 -1.63
C GLY A 61 2.05 -5.13 -0.62
N GLY A 62 1.00 -4.30 -0.51
CA GLY A 62 -0.20 -4.57 0.29
C GLY A 62 -1.01 -5.75 -0.26
N GLN A 63 -1.17 -5.81 -1.59
CA GLN A 63 -1.85 -6.90 -2.29
C GLN A 63 -1.10 -8.24 -2.11
N LEU A 64 0.22 -8.25 -2.21
CA LEU A 64 1.05 -9.44 -1.99
C LEU A 64 0.99 -9.92 -0.53
N LEU A 65 0.95 -8.99 0.42
CA LEU A 65 0.74 -9.34 1.82
C LEU A 65 -0.65 -9.96 2.03
N ALA A 66 -1.70 -9.35 1.45
CA ALA A 66 -3.07 -9.88 1.53
C ALA A 66 -3.16 -11.28 0.92
N GLN A 67 -2.60 -11.49 -0.28
CA GLN A 67 -2.58 -12.76 -0.97
C GLN A 67 -1.80 -13.84 -0.18
N ALA A 68 -0.68 -13.48 0.43
CA ALA A 68 0.10 -14.40 1.27
C ALA A 68 -0.72 -14.97 2.43
N PHE A 69 -1.74 -14.25 2.89
CA PHE A 69 -2.67 -14.66 3.94
C PHE A 69 -4.05 -15.10 3.43
N GLY A 70 -4.13 -15.49 2.16
CA GLY A 70 -5.30 -16.16 1.57
C GLY A 70 -6.40 -15.22 1.07
N ALA A 71 -6.16 -13.92 1.02
CA ALA A 71 -7.09 -12.99 0.40
C ALA A 71 -6.99 -13.05 -1.13
N ARG A 72 -8.11 -12.81 -1.79
CA ARG A 72 -8.16 -12.63 -3.24
C ARG A 72 -7.68 -11.23 -3.60
N VAL A 73 -6.93 -11.13 -4.69
CA VAL A 73 -6.61 -9.88 -5.39
C VAL A 73 -7.29 -9.93 -6.77
N ALA A 74 -7.96 -8.87 -7.17
CA ALA A 74 -8.66 -8.81 -8.44
C ALA A 74 -8.78 -7.37 -8.94
N ARG A 75 -9.05 -7.21 -10.24
CA ARG A 75 -9.40 -5.91 -10.82
C ARG A 75 -10.66 -5.37 -10.18
N THR A 76 -10.65 -4.07 -9.89
CA THR A 76 -11.83 -3.34 -9.40
C THR A 76 -12.65 -2.80 -10.58
N GLU A 77 -13.96 -2.64 -10.36
CA GLU A 77 -14.84 -1.94 -11.31
C GLU A 77 -14.60 -0.42 -11.29
N VAL A 78 -14.06 0.10 -10.18
CA VAL A 78 -13.77 1.52 -9.98
C VAL A 78 -12.29 1.70 -9.64
N PRO A 79 -11.39 1.78 -10.64
CA PRO A 79 -10.01 2.17 -10.42
C PRO A 79 -9.92 3.52 -9.70
N GLU A 80 -8.97 3.63 -8.78
CA GLU A 80 -8.76 4.87 -8.03
C GLU A 80 -7.44 5.51 -8.47
N ILE A 81 -7.52 6.75 -8.98
CA ILE A 81 -6.36 7.50 -9.50
C ILE A 81 -6.46 8.95 -9.04
N GLY A 82 -5.49 9.38 -8.26
CA GLY A 82 -5.38 10.73 -7.72
C GLY A 82 -5.55 10.80 -6.21
N TRP A 83 -6.01 11.93 -5.73
CA TRP A 83 -6.17 12.26 -4.31
C TRP A 83 -7.57 11.88 -3.85
N ILE A 84 -7.69 10.88 -3.00
CA ILE A 84 -8.97 10.32 -2.56
C ILE A 84 -9.04 10.27 -1.04
N ASP A 85 -10.19 10.68 -0.50
CA ASP A 85 -10.43 10.61 0.93
C ASP A 85 -10.66 9.18 1.39
N VAL A 86 -10.11 8.87 2.54
CA VAL A 86 -10.33 7.61 3.26
C VAL A 86 -10.82 7.88 4.67
N ASP A 87 -11.60 6.95 5.19
CA ASP A 87 -12.08 6.94 6.56
C ASP A 87 -11.36 5.84 7.35
N ALA A 88 -11.00 6.14 8.59
CA ALA A 88 -10.45 5.18 9.55
C ALA A 88 -11.57 4.75 10.52
N PRO A 89 -12.25 3.63 10.28
CA PRO A 89 -13.47 3.25 11.02
C PRO A 89 -13.18 2.74 12.44
N ASP A 90 -11.96 2.27 12.70
CA ASP A 90 -11.53 1.81 14.01
C ASP A 90 -10.64 2.87 14.68
N ARG A 91 -11.15 3.48 15.75
CA ARG A 91 -10.43 4.54 16.48
C ARG A 91 -9.13 4.05 17.11
N ALA A 92 -9.06 2.82 17.60
CA ALA A 92 -7.85 2.29 18.22
C ALA A 92 -6.76 2.06 17.16
N ALA A 93 -7.12 1.46 16.03
CA ALA A 93 -6.22 1.30 14.90
C ALA A 93 -5.82 2.65 14.29
N SER A 94 -6.77 3.60 14.15
CA SER A 94 -6.50 4.96 13.69
C SER A 94 -5.48 5.68 14.56
N SER A 95 -5.68 5.64 15.89
CA SER A 95 -4.72 6.24 16.82
C SER A 95 -3.35 5.58 16.76
N ALA A 96 -3.30 4.27 16.51
CA ALA A 96 -2.04 3.53 16.42
C ALA A 96 -1.24 3.81 15.16
N TRP A 97 -1.93 4.00 13.99
CA TRP A 97 -1.28 4.04 12.68
C TRP A 97 -1.35 5.39 11.98
N PHE A 98 -2.37 6.21 12.27
CA PHE A 98 -2.68 7.42 11.50
C PHE A 98 -2.73 8.68 12.35
N GLY A 99 -2.05 8.69 13.51
CA GLY A 99 -2.00 9.85 14.40
C GLY A 99 -3.37 10.31 14.92
N GLY A 100 -4.34 9.39 15.02
CA GLY A 100 -5.71 9.66 15.46
C GLY A 100 -6.62 10.33 14.40
N ARG A 101 -6.18 10.40 13.14
CA ARG A 101 -7.02 10.94 12.06
C ARG A 101 -8.15 9.98 11.74
N GLU A 102 -9.38 10.45 11.77
CA GLU A 102 -10.58 9.66 11.43
C GLU A 102 -10.88 9.73 9.93
N ARG A 103 -10.52 10.83 9.25
CA ARG A 103 -10.64 11.04 7.81
C ARG A 103 -9.48 11.87 7.30
N PHE A 104 -8.92 11.49 6.17
CA PHE A 104 -7.80 12.20 5.51
C PHE A 104 -7.69 11.80 4.04
N THR A 105 -6.98 12.61 3.26
CA THR A 105 -6.74 12.37 1.83
C THR A 105 -5.43 11.62 1.64
N ILE A 106 -5.43 10.61 0.77
CA ILE A 106 -4.25 9.84 0.37
C ILE A 106 -4.11 9.81 -1.15
N PHE A 107 -2.95 9.40 -1.64
CA PHE A 107 -2.71 9.22 -3.07
C PHE A 107 -3.00 7.79 -3.51
N GLN A 108 -3.79 7.65 -4.58
CA GLN A 108 -4.19 6.37 -5.16
C GLN A 108 -3.73 6.28 -6.61
N TRP A 109 -3.29 5.08 -7.01
CA TRP A 109 -3.02 4.77 -8.42
C TRP A 109 -3.05 3.26 -8.60
N HIS A 110 -4.26 2.70 -8.67
CA HIS A 110 -4.43 1.24 -8.78
C HIS A 110 -5.68 0.84 -9.56
N TYR A 111 -5.57 -0.31 -10.20
CA TYR A 111 -6.62 -0.98 -10.99
C TYR A 111 -7.05 -2.30 -10.35
N GLU A 112 -6.32 -2.77 -9.36
CA GLU A 112 -6.59 -3.98 -8.60
C GLU A 112 -6.70 -3.67 -7.12
N VAL A 113 -7.48 -4.49 -6.43
CA VAL A 113 -7.73 -4.38 -4.99
C VAL A 113 -7.64 -5.75 -4.35
N PHE A 114 -7.33 -5.77 -3.07
CA PHE A 114 -7.35 -6.97 -2.26
C PHE A 114 -8.68 -7.08 -1.48
N GLU A 115 -9.10 -8.30 -1.20
CA GLU A 115 -10.07 -8.58 -0.15
C GLU A 115 -9.38 -8.58 1.22
N LEU A 116 -10.16 -8.40 2.30
CA LEU A 116 -9.61 -8.46 3.65
C LEU A 116 -9.11 -9.87 3.97
N PRO A 117 -7.82 -10.04 4.33
CA PRO A 117 -7.32 -11.36 4.70
C PRO A 117 -8.04 -11.94 5.93
N PRO A 118 -8.26 -13.26 6.00
CA PRO A 118 -8.80 -13.92 7.18
C PRO A 118 -8.03 -13.55 8.45
N GLY A 119 -8.74 -13.07 9.48
CA GLY A 119 -8.16 -12.66 10.76
C GLY A 119 -7.49 -11.29 10.77
N ALA A 120 -7.49 -10.57 9.64
CA ALA A 120 -7.01 -9.20 9.57
C ALA A 120 -8.09 -8.20 10.02
N THR A 121 -7.65 -7.01 10.44
CA THR A 121 -8.52 -5.89 10.81
C THR A 121 -8.44 -4.81 9.73
N ARG A 122 -9.59 -4.40 9.17
CA ARG A 122 -9.67 -3.25 8.27
C ARG A 122 -9.40 -1.98 9.07
N VAL A 123 -8.46 -1.16 8.60
CA VAL A 123 -8.08 0.10 9.26
C VAL A 123 -8.34 1.33 8.41
N LEU A 124 -8.48 1.19 7.10
CA LEU A 124 -8.97 2.25 6.20
C LEU A 124 -10.01 1.70 5.24
N THR A 125 -10.94 2.58 4.87
CA THR A 125 -12.01 2.33 3.90
C THR A 125 -12.34 3.60 3.12
N ASN A 126 -13.00 3.46 1.96
CA ASN A 126 -13.63 4.58 1.28
C ASN A 126 -14.91 4.14 0.55
N ALA A 127 -15.53 5.07 -0.20
CA ALA A 127 -16.80 4.82 -0.87
C ALA A 127 -16.67 3.99 -2.15
N PHE A 128 -15.47 3.88 -2.73
CA PHE A 128 -15.23 3.22 -4.03
C PHE A 128 -14.76 1.77 -3.84
N ASN A 129 -13.71 1.59 -3.04
CA ASN A 129 -13.18 0.27 -2.69
C ASN A 129 -13.07 0.16 -1.17
N ARG A 130 -13.78 -0.79 -0.63
CA ARG A 130 -13.93 -0.95 0.82
C ARG A 130 -12.62 -1.23 1.55
N GLU A 131 -11.70 -1.94 0.92
CA GLU A 131 -10.46 -2.40 1.53
C GLU A 131 -9.30 -1.48 1.12
N GLN A 132 -9.05 -0.44 1.93
CA GLN A 132 -7.99 0.54 1.68
C GLN A 132 -6.72 0.29 2.49
N ALA A 133 -6.87 -0.26 3.68
CA ALA A 133 -5.77 -0.76 4.49
C ALA A 133 -6.26 -1.80 5.50
N PHE A 134 -5.36 -2.71 5.85
CA PHE A 134 -5.59 -3.71 6.88
C PHE A 134 -4.34 -3.93 7.75
N THR A 135 -4.55 -4.41 8.97
CA THR A 135 -3.48 -4.91 9.83
C THR A 135 -3.62 -6.40 10.09
N ILE A 136 -2.49 -7.09 10.23
CA ILE A 136 -2.41 -8.44 10.79
C ILE A 136 -1.72 -8.30 12.15
N GLY A 137 -2.47 -8.52 13.22
CA GLY A 137 -2.01 -8.14 14.56
C GLY A 137 -1.74 -6.64 14.67
N ASP A 138 -0.72 -6.27 15.45
CA ASP A 138 -0.37 -4.89 15.78
C ASP A 138 0.87 -4.34 15.05
N ARG A 139 1.53 -5.17 14.21
CA ARG A 139 2.85 -4.88 13.63
C ARG A 139 2.90 -4.91 12.11
N HIS A 140 1.90 -5.47 11.44
CA HIS A 140 1.92 -5.65 10.00
C HIS A 140 0.81 -4.83 9.38
N LEU A 141 1.16 -4.03 8.38
CA LEU A 141 0.23 -3.12 7.70
C LEU A 141 0.30 -3.33 6.19
N GLY A 142 -0.85 -3.59 5.57
CA GLY A 142 -1.03 -3.56 4.12
C GLY A 142 -1.86 -2.35 3.72
N LEU A 143 -1.33 -1.54 2.81
CA LEU A 143 -1.96 -0.35 2.26
C LEU A 143 -2.29 -0.58 0.78
N GLN A 144 -3.45 -0.13 0.30
CA GLN A 144 -3.75 -0.04 -1.12
C GLN A 144 -3.17 1.24 -1.73
N CYS A 145 -3.07 2.28 -0.92
CA CYS A 145 -2.61 3.60 -1.31
C CYS A 145 -1.08 3.73 -1.33
N HIS A 146 -0.66 4.91 -1.79
CA HIS A 146 0.72 5.36 -1.84
C HIS A 146 0.90 6.56 -0.90
N VAL A 147 1.50 6.34 0.27
CA VAL A 147 1.85 7.40 1.22
C VAL A 147 3.29 7.91 1.06
N GLU A 148 4.08 7.21 0.25
CA GLU A 148 5.49 7.47 -0.03
C GLU A 148 5.74 8.47 -1.16
N MET A 149 4.68 8.98 -1.80
CA MET A 149 4.80 9.82 -3.00
C MET A 149 5.53 11.13 -2.73
N THR A 150 6.36 11.54 -3.68
CA THR A 150 6.96 12.89 -3.74
C THR A 150 6.34 13.69 -4.87
N PRO A 151 6.48 15.04 -4.90
CA PRO A 151 5.99 15.83 -6.01
C PRO A 151 6.52 15.34 -7.36
N GLU A 152 7.82 15.05 -7.44
CA GLU A 152 8.49 14.58 -8.66
C GLU A 152 7.94 13.23 -9.13
N LEU A 153 7.62 12.35 -8.19
CA LEU A 153 7.07 11.03 -8.52
C LEU A 153 5.62 11.15 -9.03
N VAL A 154 4.80 12.00 -8.42
CA VAL A 154 3.43 12.27 -8.90
C VAL A 154 3.47 12.89 -10.30
N GLU A 155 4.35 13.87 -10.52
CA GLU A 155 4.53 14.50 -11.85
C GLU A 155 4.96 13.46 -12.90
N ALA A 156 5.92 12.58 -12.55
CA ALA A 156 6.38 11.54 -13.46
C ALA A 156 5.28 10.54 -13.82
N TRP A 157 4.42 10.17 -12.85
CA TRP A 157 3.30 9.27 -13.12
C TRP A 157 2.23 9.93 -13.98
N CYS A 158 1.93 11.22 -13.75
CA CYS A 158 1.01 11.98 -14.59
C CYS A 158 1.54 12.22 -16.01
N ALA A 159 2.88 12.33 -16.19
CA ALA A 159 3.49 12.50 -17.50
C ALA A 159 3.54 11.20 -18.33
N GLY A 160 3.39 10.04 -17.68
CA GLY A 160 3.29 8.75 -18.35
C GLY A 160 1.97 8.61 -19.13
N GLU A 161 2.01 7.98 -20.32
CA GLU A 161 0.84 7.81 -21.19
C GLU A 161 -0.25 6.86 -20.63
N LEU A 162 -0.02 6.27 -19.45
CA LEU A 162 -0.89 5.24 -18.90
C LEU A 162 -2.07 5.88 -18.15
N GLY A 163 -3.22 5.99 -18.78
CA GLY A 163 -4.46 5.95 -18.06
C GLY A 163 -5.45 7.08 -18.26
N GLU A 164 -5.09 8.30 -18.70
CA GLU A 164 -6.06 9.41 -18.72
C GLU A 164 -7.25 9.15 -19.66
N ALA A 165 -6.96 8.69 -20.89
CA ALA A 165 -8.00 8.40 -21.87
C ALA A 165 -8.81 7.12 -21.56
N ALA A 166 -8.16 6.12 -20.97
CA ALA A 166 -8.80 4.83 -20.64
C ALA A 166 -9.74 4.92 -19.43
N ASN A 167 -9.54 5.91 -18.57
CA ASN A 167 -10.27 6.05 -17.31
C ASN A 167 -11.18 7.28 -17.28
N ALA A 168 -11.37 7.97 -18.41
CA ALA A 168 -12.27 9.11 -18.51
C ALA A 168 -13.71 8.71 -18.13
N GLY A 169 -14.29 9.43 -17.16
CA GLY A 169 -15.65 9.16 -16.67
C GLY A 169 -15.76 8.17 -15.51
N ILE A 170 -14.66 7.60 -15.01
CA ILE A 170 -14.67 6.80 -13.78
C ILE A 170 -14.73 7.75 -12.57
N ALA A 171 -15.62 7.46 -11.62
CA ALA A 171 -15.92 8.35 -10.49
C ALA A 171 -14.72 8.64 -9.58
N ALA A 172 -13.78 7.71 -9.46
CA ALA A 172 -12.59 7.83 -8.62
C ALA A 172 -11.31 8.13 -9.43
N HIS A 173 -11.45 8.66 -10.65
CA HIS A 173 -10.34 9.09 -11.49
C HIS A 173 -10.32 10.60 -11.60
N GLN A 174 -9.26 11.21 -11.08
CA GLN A 174 -9.01 12.65 -11.26
C GLN A 174 -8.16 12.88 -12.52
N PRO A 175 -8.49 13.89 -13.35
CA PRO A 175 -7.62 14.31 -14.45
C PRO A 175 -6.27 14.82 -13.91
N HIS A 176 -5.20 14.67 -14.69
CA HIS A 176 -3.84 15.04 -14.27
C HIS A 176 -3.73 16.50 -13.82
N THR A 177 -4.48 17.39 -14.44
CA THR A 177 -4.55 18.82 -14.04
C THR A 177 -5.08 19.00 -12.61
N GLU A 178 -6.01 18.15 -12.18
CA GLU A 178 -6.52 18.15 -10.81
C GLU A 178 -5.53 17.50 -9.84
N ILE A 179 -4.89 16.41 -10.25
CA ILE A 179 -3.87 15.72 -9.44
C ILE A 179 -2.70 16.66 -9.13
N LEU A 180 -2.26 17.43 -10.12
CA LEU A 180 -1.13 18.36 -9.99
C LEU A 180 -1.48 19.68 -9.29
N ARG A 181 -2.77 19.96 -9.09
CA ARG A 181 -3.20 21.17 -8.41
C ARG A 181 -2.79 21.16 -6.94
N GLU A 182 -2.13 22.23 -6.47
CA GLU A 182 -1.65 22.36 -5.10
C GLU A 182 -0.77 21.20 -4.64
N LEU A 183 -0.02 20.59 -5.57
CA LEU A 183 0.72 19.34 -5.36
C LEU A 183 1.60 19.39 -4.11
N ALA A 184 2.38 20.45 -3.90
CA ALA A 184 3.26 20.56 -2.75
C ALA A 184 2.52 20.54 -1.41
N VAL A 185 1.33 21.17 -1.36
CA VAL A 185 0.49 21.19 -0.15
C VAL A 185 -0.10 19.82 0.12
N ARG A 186 -0.61 19.16 -0.93
CA ARG A 186 -1.18 17.80 -0.83
C ARG A 186 -0.12 16.77 -0.42
N VAL A 187 1.07 16.82 -1.00
CA VAL A 187 2.17 15.93 -0.64
C VAL A 187 2.65 16.20 0.80
N ALA A 188 2.73 17.46 1.24
CA ALA A 188 3.07 17.76 2.63
C ALA A 188 2.05 17.18 3.63
N ALA A 189 0.76 17.25 3.31
CA ALA A 189 -0.30 16.63 4.12
C ALA A 189 -0.20 15.10 4.12
N LEU A 190 0.09 14.49 2.97
CA LEU A 190 0.33 13.04 2.83
C LEU A 190 1.53 12.58 3.67
N HIS A 191 2.63 13.33 3.63
CA HIS A 191 3.84 13.02 4.41
C HIS A 191 3.58 13.04 5.91
N ALA A 192 2.71 13.92 6.42
CA ALA A 192 2.32 13.92 7.83
C ALA A 192 1.59 12.61 8.24
N VAL A 193 0.88 11.97 7.31
CA VAL A 193 0.29 10.63 7.52
C VAL A 193 1.37 9.55 7.41
N ALA A 194 2.24 9.66 6.42
CA ALA A 194 3.36 8.73 6.21
C ALA A 194 4.30 8.67 7.44
N ASP A 195 4.59 9.83 8.04
CA ASP A 195 5.44 9.93 9.22
C ASP A 195 4.86 9.13 10.41
N ASP A 196 3.55 9.22 10.65
CA ASP A 196 2.89 8.43 11.71
C ASP A 196 2.98 6.92 11.41
N ILE A 197 2.71 6.51 10.17
CA ILE A 197 2.79 5.11 9.73
C ILE A 197 4.22 4.58 9.90
N TYR A 198 5.20 5.31 9.39
CA TYR A 198 6.61 4.88 9.42
C TYR A 198 7.18 4.91 10.84
N ALA A 199 6.83 5.89 11.66
CA ALA A 199 7.23 5.94 13.07
C ALA A 199 6.68 4.72 13.84
N ARG A 200 5.39 4.37 13.61
CA ARG A 200 4.77 3.18 14.22
C ARG A 200 5.46 1.91 13.77
N TRP A 201 5.65 1.73 12.46
CA TRP A 201 6.29 0.54 11.90
C TRP A 201 7.74 0.41 12.34
N ALA A 202 8.51 1.51 12.27
CA ALA A 202 9.91 1.54 12.69
C ALA A 202 10.08 1.28 14.20
N GLY A 203 9.14 1.73 15.02
CA GLY A 203 9.11 1.42 16.45
C GLY A 203 8.96 -0.07 16.77
N GLY A 204 8.45 -0.86 15.82
CA GLY A 204 8.34 -2.31 15.92
C GLY A 204 9.59 -3.09 15.47
N LEU A 205 10.57 -2.42 14.84
CA LEU A 205 11.79 -3.09 14.34
C LEU A 205 12.64 -3.60 15.51
N ALA A 206 13.12 -4.83 15.40
CA ALA A 206 14.09 -5.38 16.35
C ALA A 206 15.42 -4.57 16.24
N ARG A 207 15.98 -4.22 17.40
CA ARG A 207 17.30 -3.57 17.49
C ARG A 207 18.40 -4.60 17.41
#